data_bf0377acbb655fbb6c22939db4dc7369
#
_entry.id   bf0377acbb655fbb6c22939db4dc7369
#
_cell.length_a   1.000
_cell.length_b   1.000
_cell.length_c   1.000
_cell.angle_alpha   90.00
_cell.angle_beta   90.00
_cell.angle_gamma   90.00
#
_symmetry.space_group_name_H-M   'P 1'
#
loop_
_entity.id
_entity.type
_entity.pdbx_description
1 polymer ?
#
loop_
_entity_poly.entity_id
_entity_poly.type
_entity_poly.pdbx_seq_one_letter_code
_entity_poly.pdbx_strand_id
1 'polypeptide(L)'
;MDKKITPTRRRLTAPALVVSLLIGVAWFGSTWQASAQMSLALPLSSVSTAIVQQQSMQESIALRANVMPQQTVFLDVIEGGRVEEKLVEQGQFVTQGQPLVRLSNTALQLDLISREAQVTEQMNFLRNTQMTIETNRLNLKRDVLDIEHQLVTLKRNLAQTEPLVKTGVLAKETLLNLQQDLRYQQERLKLTQQQQKQDEAIRKQQLSQLSESVAMLTKNLEFARQNVQNLLVRAPVSGYLSEFNVEAGESRSPGSRMGQIDIPDKYKLVASVDEFYLSRVTTGMQANASVNQEEVQLTVSRVDSRVVNNQFQLEFTLPGEHKVKRGQSVNLTLQLEAEQRAALVLPRGAYLTDSAGQYVYVLDSQTAVARKQAVTLGKQSANQIEIVSGLEAGDQVIISSYRDFAQADTIQ
;
A
#
# COMPACT_ATOMS: atom_id res chain seq x y z
N MET A 1 64.62 -18.14 -47.85
CA MET A 1 65.14 -18.42 -49.22
C MET A 1 64.19 -17.82 -50.21
N ASP A 2 64.68 -16.71 -50.80
CA ASP A 2 64.00 -15.88 -51.77
C ASP A 2 63.72 -16.60 -53.09
N LYS A 3 62.63 -16.26 -53.72
CA LYS A 3 62.60 -16.26 -55.20
C LYS A 3 61.62 -15.21 -55.71
N LYS A 4 62.12 -14.06 -56.08
CA LYS A 4 61.54 -13.05 -56.95
C LYS A 4 61.23 -13.59 -58.30
N ILE A 5 60.03 -13.30 -58.86
CA ILE A 5 59.73 -13.47 -60.26
C ILE A 5 59.22 -12.12 -60.79
N THR A 6 59.94 -11.58 -61.76
CA THR A 6 59.69 -10.35 -62.47
C THR A 6 58.69 -10.53 -63.63
N PRO A 7 57.77 -9.53 -63.93
CA PRO A 7 56.89 -9.66 -65.06
C PRO A 7 57.45 -8.99 -66.32
N THR A 8 57.36 -9.68 -67.41
CA THR A 8 57.66 -9.24 -68.77
C THR A 8 56.53 -8.37 -69.32
N ARG A 9 56.81 -7.14 -69.70
CA ARG A 9 55.93 -6.26 -70.46
C ARG A 9 55.76 -6.72 -71.89
N ARG A 10 54.51 -6.93 -72.35
CA ARG A 10 54.12 -6.87 -73.77
C ARG A 10 53.26 -5.64 -74.01
N ARG A 11 53.76 -4.75 -74.88
CA ARG A 11 53.06 -3.56 -75.41
C ARG A 11 52.02 -4.06 -76.44
N LEU A 12 50.76 -3.74 -76.25
CA LEU A 12 49.67 -3.80 -77.29
C LEU A 12 49.17 -2.40 -77.54
N THR A 13 49.13 -2.07 -78.76
CA THR A 13 48.87 -0.79 -79.43
C THR A 13 47.44 -0.27 -79.25
N ALA A 14 47.38 0.97 -78.91
CA ALA A 14 46.13 1.71 -78.66
C ALA A 14 45.59 2.41 -80.00
N PRO A 15 44.75 1.80 -80.78
CA PRO A 15 43.56 2.54 -81.19
C PRO A 15 42.25 1.75 -81.24
N ALA A 16 42.21 0.45 -80.84
CA ALA A 16 40.95 -0.31 -80.91
C ALA A 16 40.08 -0.22 -79.65
N LEU A 17 40.59 0.35 -78.55
CA LEU A 17 39.90 0.42 -77.19
C LEU A 17 39.00 1.63 -77.09
N VAL A 18 39.11 2.66 -77.90
CA VAL A 18 38.28 3.89 -77.73
C VAL A 18 36.91 3.75 -78.40
N VAL A 19 36.80 2.95 -79.44
CA VAL A 19 35.49 2.77 -80.19
C VAL A 19 34.62 1.75 -79.41
N SER A 20 35.17 0.76 -78.73
CA SER A 20 34.40 -0.17 -77.95
C SER A 20 33.87 0.42 -76.63
N LEU A 21 34.59 1.45 -76.05
CA LEU A 21 34.14 2.12 -74.86
C LEU A 21 32.96 3.07 -75.09
N LEU A 22 32.86 3.70 -76.21
CA LEU A 22 31.74 4.60 -76.60
C LEU A 22 30.47 3.84 -76.99
N ILE A 23 30.52 2.65 -77.51
CA ILE A 23 29.37 1.77 -77.75
C ILE A 23 28.87 1.14 -76.49
N GLY A 24 29.78 0.78 -75.53
CA GLY A 24 29.42 0.26 -74.26
C GLY A 24 28.72 1.27 -73.32
N VAL A 25 29.09 2.54 -73.34
CA VAL A 25 28.48 3.62 -72.59
C VAL A 25 27.14 4.01 -73.13
N ALA A 26 26.94 3.99 -74.48
CA ALA A 26 25.63 4.27 -75.12
C ALA A 26 24.63 3.09 -74.81
N TRP A 27 25.10 1.83 -74.71
CA TRP A 27 24.21 0.70 -74.42
C TRP A 27 23.91 0.58 -72.94
N PHE A 28 24.82 0.98 -72.08
CA PHE A 28 24.61 1.01 -70.60
C PHE A 28 23.75 2.22 -70.17
N GLY A 29 23.77 3.32 -70.87
CA GLY A 29 22.97 4.51 -70.62
C GLY A 29 21.51 4.33 -71.05
N SER A 30 21.20 3.44 -72.01
CA SER A 30 19.85 3.17 -72.45
C SER A 30 19.09 2.14 -71.63
N THR A 31 19.79 1.36 -70.79
CA THR A 31 19.16 0.36 -69.90
C THR A 31 18.82 0.90 -68.50
N TRP A 32 19.19 2.16 -68.22
CA TRP A 32 18.94 2.73 -66.90
C TRP A 32 17.67 3.61 -66.79
N GLN A 33 16.82 3.59 -67.80
CA GLN A 33 15.58 4.41 -67.81
C GLN A 33 14.29 3.65 -68.03
N ALA A 34 14.28 2.38 -67.67
CA ALA A 34 13.00 1.65 -67.55
C ALA A 34 12.92 1.11 -66.09
N SER A 35 12.67 2.01 -65.14
CA SER A 35 12.01 1.59 -63.90
C SER A 35 10.63 1.09 -64.35
N ALA A 36 10.49 -0.23 -64.46
CA ALA A 36 9.19 -0.85 -64.69
C ALA A 36 8.28 -0.46 -63.52
N GLN A 37 7.41 0.55 -63.74
CA GLN A 37 6.33 0.85 -62.80
C GLN A 37 5.45 -0.39 -62.74
N MET A 38 5.48 -1.08 -61.61
CA MET A 38 4.70 -2.27 -61.38
C MET A 38 3.25 -1.83 -61.16
N SER A 39 2.43 -1.89 -62.18
CA SER A 39 1.00 -1.60 -62.10
C SER A 39 0.24 -2.87 -61.78
N LEU A 40 -0.59 -2.84 -60.77
CA LEU A 40 -1.45 -3.94 -60.37
C LEU A 40 -2.93 -3.54 -60.61
N ALA A 41 -3.67 -4.36 -61.33
CA ALA A 41 -5.11 -4.16 -61.49
C ALA A 41 -5.86 -4.76 -60.30
N LEU A 42 -6.45 -3.90 -59.45
CA LEU A 42 -7.32 -4.30 -58.39
C LEU A 42 -8.68 -3.62 -58.51
N PRO A 43 -9.79 -4.32 -58.29
CA PRO A 43 -11.11 -3.64 -58.32
C PRO A 43 -11.18 -2.64 -57.16
N LEU A 44 -11.28 -1.37 -57.46
CA LEU A 44 -11.41 -0.26 -56.49
C LEU A 44 -12.61 -0.42 -55.52
N SER A 45 -13.57 -1.28 -55.86
CA SER A 45 -14.68 -1.63 -54.99
C SER A 45 -14.28 -2.45 -53.74
N SER A 46 -13.06 -3.00 -53.72
CA SER A 46 -12.55 -3.80 -52.61
C SER A 46 -11.74 -3.01 -51.59
N VAL A 47 -11.45 -1.74 -51.82
CA VAL A 47 -10.65 -0.90 -50.95
C VAL A 47 -11.50 0.20 -50.29
N SER A 48 -11.23 0.44 -49.02
CA SER A 48 -11.85 1.59 -48.33
C SER A 48 -10.97 2.82 -48.52
N THR A 49 -11.60 3.95 -48.85
CA THR A 49 -10.92 5.23 -49.07
C THR A 49 -11.41 6.27 -48.06
N ALA A 50 -10.57 7.25 -47.75
CA ALA A 50 -10.93 8.42 -46.95
C ALA A 50 -10.33 9.68 -47.57
N ILE A 51 -10.98 10.81 -47.37
CA ILE A 51 -10.53 12.11 -47.84
C ILE A 51 -9.73 12.80 -46.75
N VAL A 52 -8.58 13.35 -47.09
CA VAL A 52 -7.78 14.21 -46.21
C VAL A 52 -8.57 15.49 -45.94
N GLN A 53 -8.85 15.73 -44.67
CA GLN A 53 -9.62 16.90 -44.23
C GLN A 53 -8.82 17.73 -43.22
N GLN A 54 -9.01 19.04 -43.28
CA GLN A 54 -8.52 19.91 -42.22
C GLN A 54 -9.54 19.95 -41.11
N GLN A 55 -9.17 19.34 -39.97
CA GLN A 55 -10.02 19.25 -38.78
C GLN A 55 -9.26 19.68 -37.55
N SER A 56 -10.01 20.06 -36.52
CA SER A 56 -9.46 20.29 -35.20
C SER A 56 -9.06 18.93 -34.59
N MET A 57 -7.78 18.77 -34.27
CA MET A 57 -7.23 17.55 -33.72
C MET A 57 -6.60 17.82 -32.33
N GLN A 58 -6.83 16.90 -31.44
CA GLN A 58 -6.20 16.84 -30.13
C GLN A 58 -5.51 15.48 -29.98
N GLU A 59 -4.24 15.53 -29.64
CA GLU A 59 -3.49 14.30 -29.43
C GLU A 59 -4.02 13.53 -28.23
N SER A 60 -4.31 12.26 -28.43
CA SER A 60 -4.87 11.40 -27.40
C SER A 60 -4.44 9.95 -27.55
N ILE A 61 -4.43 9.23 -26.46
CA ILE A 61 -4.14 7.79 -26.41
C ILE A 61 -5.33 7.02 -25.83
N ALA A 62 -5.67 5.91 -26.50
CA ALA A 62 -6.67 4.98 -25.98
C ALA A 62 -6.01 4.03 -25.00
N LEU A 63 -6.59 3.92 -23.81
CA LEU A 63 -6.10 3.10 -22.70
C LEU A 63 -7.22 2.21 -22.16
N ARG A 64 -6.82 1.07 -21.61
CA ARG A 64 -7.72 0.21 -20.85
C ARG A 64 -7.35 0.30 -19.38
N ALA A 65 -8.30 0.74 -18.56
CA ALA A 65 -8.15 0.84 -17.11
C ALA A 65 -8.98 -0.21 -16.40
N ASN A 66 -8.53 -0.59 -15.21
CA ASN A 66 -9.26 -1.46 -14.30
C ASN A 66 -9.76 -0.67 -13.10
N VAL A 67 -11.00 -0.93 -12.70
CA VAL A 67 -11.60 -0.38 -11.48
C VAL A 67 -10.96 -1.03 -10.27
N MET A 68 -10.38 -0.21 -9.39
CA MET A 68 -9.82 -0.64 -8.11
C MET A 68 -10.42 0.18 -6.98
N PRO A 69 -10.57 -0.37 -5.77
CA PRO A 69 -10.97 0.42 -4.61
C PRO A 69 -9.89 1.46 -4.32
N GLN A 70 -10.29 2.63 -3.83
CA GLN A 70 -9.33 3.66 -3.44
C GLN A 70 -8.53 3.25 -2.22
N GLN A 71 -9.16 2.50 -1.30
CA GLN A 71 -8.55 2.00 -0.08
C GLN A 71 -8.82 0.51 0.08
N THR A 72 -7.76 -0.22 0.37
CA THR A 72 -7.79 -1.65 0.71
C THR A 72 -7.07 -1.82 2.04
N VAL A 73 -7.67 -2.54 2.96
CA VAL A 73 -7.09 -2.89 4.26
C VAL A 73 -6.73 -4.36 4.25
N PHE A 74 -5.47 -4.65 4.49
CA PHE A 74 -4.97 -6.02 4.56
C PHE A 74 -5.30 -6.67 5.90
N LEU A 75 -5.60 -7.96 5.86
CA LEU A 75 -5.86 -8.81 7.01
C LEU A 75 -4.65 -9.71 7.25
N ASP A 76 -3.80 -9.30 8.16
CA ASP A 76 -2.64 -10.09 8.56
C ASP A 76 -2.91 -10.74 9.93
N VAL A 77 -2.39 -11.96 10.13
CA VAL A 77 -2.49 -12.70 11.40
C VAL A 77 -1.64 -12.01 12.46
N ILE A 78 -2.24 -11.57 13.56
CA ILE A 78 -1.52 -11.00 14.69
C ILE A 78 -0.87 -12.13 15.49
N GLU A 79 -1.69 -13.11 15.93
CA GLU A 79 -1.24 -14.28 16.67
C GLU A 79 -1.39 -15.54 15.84
N GLY A 80 -0.29 -16.29 15.68
CA GLY A 80 -0.31 -17.55 14.94
C GLY A 80 -1.14 -18.64 15.61
N GLY A 81 -1.72 -19.50 14.78
CA GLY A 81 -2.51 -20.63 15.26
C GLY A 81 -3.03 -21.49 14.12
N ARG A 82 -3.71 -22.55 14.49
CA ARG A 82 -4.44 -23.39 13.55
C ARG A 82 -5.84 -22.83 13.33
N VAL A 83 -6.29 -22.75 12.07
CA VAL A 83 -7.65 -22.34 11.75
C VAL A 83 -8.63 -23.39 12.26
N GLU A 84 -9.45 -23.02 13.23
CA GLU A 84 -10.49 -23.86 13.79
C GLU A 84 -11.78 -23.78 12.97
N GLU A 85 -12.17 -22.54 12.64
CA GLU A 85 -13.43 -22.26 11.97
C GLU A 85 -13.31 -21.00 11.10
N LYS A 86 -13.81 -21.09 9.86
CA LYS A 86 -14.00 -19.98 8.95
C LYS A 86 -15.45 -19.50 9.05
N LEU A 87 -15.65 -18.24 9.43
CA LEU A 87 -16.98 -17.70 9.76
C LEU A 87 -17.63 -16.90 8.62
N VAL A 88 -16.83 -16.52 7.61
CA VAL A 88 -17.26 -15.73 6.45
C VAL A 88 -16.60 -16.22 5.18
N GLU A 89 -17.27 -16.01 4.04
CA GLU A 89 -16.75 -16.37 2.72
C GLU A 89 -16.20 -15.16 1.97
N GLN A 90 -15.26 -15.42 1.06
CA GLN A 90 -14.75 -14.41 0.15
C GLN A 90 -15.90 -13.78 -0.68
N GLY A 91 -15.84 -12.48 -0.90
CA GLY A 91 -16.84 -11.71 -1.64
C GLY A 91 -18.00 -11.18 -0.78
N GLN A 92 -18.13 -11.61 0.49
CA GLN A 92 -19.16 -11.10 1.39
C GLN A 92 -18.82 -9.69 1.89
N PHE A 93 -19.85 -8.90 2.15
CA PHE A 93 -19.73 -7.64 2.88
C PHE A 93 -19.62 -7.92 4.37
N VAL A 94 -18.62 -7.35 5.02
CA VAL A 94 -18.37 -7.49 6.46
C VAL A 94 -18.43 -6.13 7.14
N THR A 95 -18.92 -6.11 8.39
CA THR A 95 -18.95 -4.90 9.22
C THR A 95 -17.75 -4.85 10.14
N GLN A 96 -17.34 -3.65 10.53
CA GLN A 96 -16.24 -3.46 11.49
C GLN A 96 -16.51 -4.24 12.79
N GLY A 97 -15.50 -4.99 13.28
CA GLY A 97 -15.60 -5.85 14.46
C GLY A 97 -16.23 -7.23 14.21
N GLN A 98 -16.80 -7.50 13.03
CA GLN A 98 -17.37 -8.80 12.70
C GLN A 98 -16.31 -9.90 12.74
N PRO A 99 -16.56 -11.05 13.41
CA PRO A 99 -15.64 -12.19 13.41
C PRO A 99 -15.53 -12.78 11.98
N LEU A 100 -14.29 -13.05 11.56
CA LEU A 100 -13.98 -13.61 10.25
C LEU A 100 -13.46 -15.05 10.34
N VAL A 101 -12.54 -15.29 11.26
CA VAL A 101 -11.87 -16.57 11.48
C VAL A 101 -11.61 -16.77 12.96
N ARG A 102 -11.76 -17.99 13.43
CA ARG A 102 -11.31 -18.44 14.74
C ARG A 102 -10.05 -19.28 14.58
N LEU A 103 -8.99 -18.87 15.27
CA LEU A 103 -7.73 -19.60 15.37
C LEU A 103 -7.68 -20.31 16.72
N SER A 104 -6.96 -21.41 16.78
CA SER A 104 -6.66 -22.16 18.01
C SER A 104 -5.16 -22.15 18.22
N ASN A 105 -4.71 -21.81 19.45
CA ASN A 105 -3.33 -21.86 19.87
C ASN A 105 -3.25 -22.26 21.35
N THR A 106 -2.95 -23.53 21.58
CA THR A 106 -2.86 -24.11 22.94
C THR A 106 -1.76 -23.47 23.78
N ALA A 107 -0.65 -23.05 23.16
CA ALA A 107 0.45 -22.42 23.90
C ALA A 107 0.04 -21.08 24.50
N LEU A 108 -0.68 -20.24 23.75
CA LEU A 108 -1.22 -18.97 24.27
C LEU A 108 -2.29 -19.17 25.34
N GLN A 109 -3.11 -20.21 25.21
CA GLN A 109 -4.11 -20.54 26.24
C GLN A 109 -3.45 -20.99 27.54
N LEU A 110 -2.40 -21.82 27.47
CA LEU A 110 -1.63 -22.25 28.66
C LEU A 110 -0.87 -21.07 29.29
N ASP A 111 -0.28 -20.17 28.50
CA ASP A 111 0.36 -18.96 29.02
C ASP A 111 -0.64 -18.08 29.80
N LEU A 112 -1.84 -17.88 29.23
CA LEU A 112 -2.92 -17.15 29.92
C LEU A 112 -3.26 -17.76 31.27
N ILE A 113 -3.50 -19.08 31.33
CA ILE A 113 -3.83 -19.80 32.57
C ILE A 113 -2.69 -19.66 33.58
N SER A 114 -1.43 -19.79 33.14
CA SER A 114 -0.25 -19.64 34.03
C SER A 114 -0.19 -18.24 34.63
N ARG A 115 -0.43 -17.19 33.84
CA ARG A 115 -0.42 -15.80 34.33
C ARG A 115 -1.59 -15.50 35.25
N GLU A 116 -2.76 -16.07 34.99
CA GLU A 116 -3.91 -15.98 35.92
C GLU A 116 -3.60 -16.60 37.27
N ALA A 117 -2.93 -17.77 37.29
CA ALA A 117 -2.50 -18.41 38.52
C ALA A 117 -1.46 -17.55 39.27
N GLN A 118 -0.48 -16.97 38.59
CA GLN A 118 0.53 -16.09 39.19
C GLN A 118 -0.09 -14.83 39.82
N VAL A 119 -1.03 -14.18 39.14
CA VAL A 119 -1.74 -13.01 39.69
C VAL A 119 -2.52 -13.42 40.94
N THR A 120 -3.24 -14.56 40.90
CA THR A 120 -4.04 -15.05 41.99
C THR A 120 -3.18 -15.35 43.22
N GLU A 121 -2.05 -16.01 43.04
CA GLU A 121 -1.08 -16.29 44.11
C GLU A 121 -0.57 -14.99 44.73
N GLN A 122 -0.13 -14.03 43.93
CA GLN A 122 0.40 -12.76 44.41
C GLN A 122 -0.67 -11.92 45.13
N MET A 123 -1.91 -11.94 44.66
CA MET A 123 -3.03 -11.29 45.33
C MET A 123 -3.34 -11.93 46.68
N ASN A 124 -3.29 -13.26 46.79
CA ASN A 124 -3.44 -13.97 48.09
C ASN A 124 -2.30 -13.64 49.05
N PHE A 125 -1.06 -13.57 48.57
CA PHE A 125 0.08 -13.15 49.36
C PHE A 125 -0.08 -11.70 49.87
N LEU A 126 -0.49 -10.77 49.01
CA LEU A 126 -0.77 -9.40 49.42
C LEU A 126 -1.86 -9.34 50.50
N ARG A 127 -2.97 -10.06 50.32
CA ARG A 127 -4.07 -10.11 51.30
C ARG A 127 -3.61 -10.66 52.64
N ASN A 128 -2.88 -11.78 52.65
CA ASN A 128 -2.36 -12.38 53.87
C ASN A 128 -1.38 -11.42 54.60
N THR A 129 -0.53 -10.75 53.84
CA THR A 129 0.38 -9.72 54.37
C THR A 129 -0.39 -8.57 55.00
N GLN A 130 -1.44 -8.07 54.34
CA GLN A 130 -2.32 -7.02 54.86
C GLN A 130 -2.98 -7.44 56.18
N MET A 131 -3.52 -8.68 56.27
CA MET A 131 -4.13 -9.20 57.49
C MET A 131 -3.13 -9.31 58.63
N THR A 132 -1.92 -9.82 58.40
CA THR A 132 -0.83 -9.91 59.37
C THR A 132 -0.43 -8.52 59.87
N ILE A 133 -0.29 -7.55 58.97
CA ILE A 133 0.02 -6.16 59.30
C ILE A 133 -1.05 -5.56 60.21
N GLU A 134 -2.32 -5.75 59.88
CA GLU A 134 -3.43 -5.19 60.66
C GLU A 134 -3.51 -5.83 62.06
N THR A 135 -3.29 -7.14 62.16
CA THR A 135 -3.23 -7.84 63.45
C THR A 135 -2.10 -7.28 64.35
N ASN A 136 -0.90 -7.09 63.77
CA ASN A 136 0.23 -6.54 64.54
C ASN A 136 -0.04 -5.07 64.94
N ARG A 137 -0.65 -4.27 64.09
CA ARG A 137 -1.05 -2.89 64.41
C ARG A 137 -2.02 -2.83 65.59
N LEU A 138 -3.02 -3.71 65.60
CA LEU A 138 -3.98 -3.79 66.68
C LEU A 138 -3.31 -4.23 68.04
N ASN A 139 -2.37 -5.15 67.93
CA ASN A 139 -1.60 -5.58 69.17
C ASN A 139 -0.75 -4.42 69.75
N LEU A 140 0.00 -3.70 68.85
CA LEU A 140 0.79 -2.54 69.31
C LEU A 140 -0.09 -1.42 69.87
N LYS A 141 -1.28 -1.17 69.26
CA LYS A 141 -2.24 -0.21 69.77
C LYS A 141 -2.74 -0.60 71.17
N ARG A 142 -2.99 -1.90 71.42
CA ARG A 142 -3.37 -2.41 72.75
C ARG A 142 -2.26 -2.17 73.75
N ASP A 143 -0.99 -2.51 73.39
CA ASP A 143 0.16 -2.33 74.32
C ASP A 143 0.33 -0.84 74.68
N VAL A 144 0.13 0.10 73.71
CA VAL A 144 0.15 1.55 74.01
C VAL A 144 -0.94 1.94 75.01
N LEU A 145 -2.18 1.46 74.82
CA LEU A 145 -3.30 1.75 75.72
C LEU A 145 -3.06 1.22 77.12
N ASP A 146 -2.47 0.01 77.27
CA ASP A 146 -2.14 -0.59 78.56
C ASP A 146 -1.08 0.23 79.28
N ILE A 147 -0.01 0.67 78.64
CA ILE A 147 1.02 1.55 79.17
C ILE A 147 0.43 2.90 79.57
N GLU A 148 -0.42 3.52 78.80
CA GLU A 148 -1.10 4.77 79.14
C GLU A 148 -2.00 4.63 80.36
N HIS A 149 -2.75 3.53 80.49
CA HIS A 149 -3.55 3.25 81.65
C HIS A 149 -2.70 3.11 82.87
N GLN A 150 -1.56 2.40 82.84
CA GLN A 150 -0.58 2.27 83.92
C GLN A 150 -0.01 3.62 84.35
N LEU A 151 0.34 4.48 83.37
CA LEU A 151 0.83 5.83 83.62
C LEU A 151 -0.20 6.71 84.33
N VAL A 152 -1.47 6.65 83.93
CA VAL A 152 -2.55 7.35 84.67
C VAL A 152 -2.66 6.90 86.10
N THR A 153 -2.57 5.59 86.33
CA THR A 153 -2.63 5.02 87.72
C THR A 153 -1.42 5.43 88.54
N LEU A 154 -0.18 5.34 88.00
CA LEU A 154 1.03 5.78 88.64
C LEU A 154 1.03 7.27 88.96
N LYS A 155 0.61 8.14 88.09
CA LYS A 155 0.48 9.58 88.30
C LYS A 155 -0.50 9.87 89.44
N ARG A 156 -1.64 9.18 89.50
CA ARG A 156 -2.63 9.33 90.55
C ARG A 156 -2.04 8.91 91.89
N ASN A 157 -1.36 7.73 91.97
CA ASN A 157 -0.73 7.23 93.16
C ASN A 157 0.40 8.16 93.69
N LEU A 158 1.19 8.71 92.73
CA LEU A 158 2.24 9.70 93.03
C LEU A 158 1.63 10.97 93.69
N ALA A 159 0.56 11.51 93.07
CA ALA A 159 -0.14 12.70 93.60
C ALA A 159 -0.75 12.49 94.99
N GLN A 160 -1.18 11.24 95.28
CA GLN A 160 -1.70 10.90 96.63
C GLN A 160 -0.59 10.69 97.65
N THR A 161 0.57 10.08 97.24
CA THR A 161 1.69 9.72 98.17
C THR A 161 2.57 10.90 98.48
N GLU A 162 2.78 11.85 97.57
CA GLU A 162 3.66 13.02 97.81
C GLU A 162 3.32 13.87 99.03
N PRO A 163 2.05 14.26 99.34
CA PRO A 163 1.72 15.00 100.52
C PRO A 163 1.88 14.18 101.80
N LEU A 164 1.66 12.85 101.76
CA LEU A 164 1.79 12.00 102.90
C LEU A 164 3.27 11.80 103.32
N VAL A 165 4.21 11.77 102.38
CA VAL A 165 5.64 11.77 102.60
C VAL A 165 6.09 13.11 103.18
N LYS A 166 5.56 14.24 102.73
CA LYS A 166 5.85 15.57 103.22
C LYS A 166 5.43 15.75 104.67
N THR A 167 4.34 15.06 105.12
CA THR A 167 3.84 15.08 106.49
C THR A 167 4.51 13.98 107.38
N GLY A 168 5.43 13.20 106.85
CA GLY A 168 6.16 12.15 107.60
C GLY A 168 5.38 10.85 107.83
N VAL A 169 4.21 10.67 107.24
CA VAL A 169 3.34 9.48 107.38
C VAL A 169 3.87 8.31 106.56
N LEU A 170 4.54 8.56 105.43
CA LEU A 170 5.15 7.54 104.57
C LEU A 170 6.66 7.74 104.37
N ALA A 171 7.38 6.66 104.14
CA ALA A 171 8.82 6.69 103.90
C ALA A 171 9.16 7.37 102.55
N LYS A 172 10.30 8.11 102.50
CA LYS A 172 10.78 8.76 101.24
C LYS A 172 11.12 7.75 100.18
N GLU A 173 11.50 6.54 100.59
CA GLU A 173 11.81 5.44 99.63
C GLU A 173 10.58 5.05 98.81
N THR A 174 9.37 5.03 99.32
CA THR A 174 8.12 4.75 98.59
C THR A 174 7.87 5.79 97.48
N LEU A 175 8.17 7.04 97.80
CA LEU A 175 8.03 8.13 96.79
C LEU A 175 9.08 7.97 95.67
N LEU A 176 10.33 7.67 95.98
CA LEU A 176 11.40 7.45 95.04
C LEU A 176 11.11 6.28 94.13
N ASN A 177 10.60 5.14 94.67
CA ASN A 177 10.21 3.97 93.86
C ASN A 177 9.07 4.35 92.88
N LEU A 178 8.02 5.04 93.28
CA LEU A 178 6.93 5.46 92.44
C LEU A 178 7.42 6.45 91.34
N GLN A 179 8.37 7.32 91.62
CA GLN A 179 8.98 8.21 90.67
C GLN A 179 9.82 7.45 89.64
N GLN A 180 10.56 6.42 90.07
CA GLN A 180 11.31 5.55 89.15
C GLN A 180 10.38 4.72 88.28
N ASP A 181 9.30 4.15 88.75
CA ASP A 181 8.32 3.42 87.98
C ASP A 181 7.61 4.32 86.98
N LEU A 182 7.25 5.54 87.38
CA LEU A 182 6.66 6.49 86.50
C LEU A 182 7.62 6.83 85.33
N ARG A 183 8.89 7.07 85.65
CA ARG A 183 9.90 7.39 84.59
C ARG A 183 10.11 6.22 83.64
N TYR A 184 10.19 4.99 84.23
CA TYR A 184 10.31 3.78 83.43
C TYR A 184 9.13 3.61 82.45
N GLN A 185 7.89 3.78 82.89
CA GLN A 185 6.71 3.66 82.06
C GLN A 185 6.63 4.79 81.05
N GLN A 186 7.10 6.01 81.34
CA GLN A 186 7.18 7.10 80.35
C GLN A 186 8.18 6.78 79.26
N GLU A 187 9.36 6.31 79.54
CA GLU A 187 10.34 5.91 78.57
C GLU A 187 9.87 4.69 77.77
N ARG A 188 9.20 3.74 78.38
CA ARG A 188 8.58 2.60 77.69
C ARG A 188 7.51 3.06 76.65
N LEU A 189 6.64 3.97 77.08
CA LEU A 189 5.63 4.56 76.13
C LEU A 189 6.30 5.20 74.97
N LYS A 190 7.32 6.04 75.16
CA LYS A 190 8.07 6.73 74.19
C LYS A 190 8.69 5.75 73.14
N LEU A 191 9.36 4.70 73.65
CA LEU A 191 9.95 3.65 72.79
C LEU A 191 8.89 2.91 71.96
N THR A 192 7.78 2.50 72.62
CA THR A 192 6.69 1.78 71.95
C THR A 192 6.04 2.68 70.80
N GLN A 193 5.86 3.96 71.11
CA GLN A 193 5.34 4.93 70.08
C GLN A 193 6.35 5.16 68.94
N GLN A 194 7.68 5.19 69.26
CA GLN A 194 8.70 5.27 68.21
C GLN A 194 8.70 4.02 67.35
N GLN A 195 8.62 2.85 67.92
CA GLN A 195 8.53 1.58 67.22
C GLN A 195 7.29 1.54 66.31
N GLN A 196 6.13 1.98 66.84
CA GLN A 196 4.89 2.05 66.07
C GLN A 196 5.04 2.91 64.81
N LYS A 197 5.69 4.09 64.91
CA LYS A 197 5.94 4.99 63.77
C LYS A 197 6.88 4.37 62.75
N GLN A 198 7.98 3.72 63.21
CA GLN A 198 8.91 3.05 62.31
C GLN A 198 8.24 1.88 61.55
N ASP A 199 7.51 1.04 62.27
CA ASP A 199 6.79 -0.09 61.74
C ASP A 199 5.72 0.37 60.74
N GLU A 200 5.05 1.49 60.98
CA GLU A 200 4.06 2.08 60.05
C GLU A 200 4.70 2.52 58.74
N ALA A 201 5.87 3.15 58.79
CA ALA A 201 6.61 3.57 57.59
C ALA A 201 7.08 2.36 56.74
N ILE A 202 7.69 1.36 57.44
CA ILE A 202 8.16 0.12 56.79
C ILE A 202 6.98 -0.62 56.12
N ARG A 203 5.88 -0.78 56.84
CA ARG A 203 4.68 -1.47 56.36
C ARG A 203 4.08 -0.78 55.15
N LYS A 204 3.97 0.55 55.19
CA LYS A 204 3.47 1.34 54.05
C LYS A 204 4.33 1.09 52.81
N GLN A 205 5.63 1.07 52.96
CA GLN A 205 6.57 0.79 51.86
C GLN A 205 6.41 -0.65 51.33
N GLN A 206 6.32 -1.65 52.23
CA GLN A 206 6.12 -3.04 51.85
C GLN A 206 4.80 -3.25 51.09
N LEU A 207 3.69 -2.66 51.57
CA LEU A 207 2.40 -2.75 50.91
C LEU A 207 2.42 -2.06 49.53
N SER A 208 3.09 -0.90 49.43
CA SER A 208 3.26 -0.21 48.12
C SER A 208 3.99 -1.12 47.13
N GLN A 209 5.12 -1.69 47.50
CA GLN A 209 5.90 -2.59 46.64
C GLN A 209 5.12 -3.84 46.21
N LEU A 210 4.37 -4.46 47.14
CA LEU A 210 3.52 -5.60 46.83
C LEU A 210 2.38 -5.22 45.88
N SER A 211 1.73 -4.08 46.16
CA SER A 211 0.64 -3.59 45.29
C SER A 211 1.13 -3.24 43.90
N GLU A 212 2.31 -2.66 43.77
CA GLU A 212 2.96 -2.38 42.48
C GLU A 212 3.29 -3.68 41.71
N SER A 213 3.77 -4.71 42.42
CA SER A 213 4.03 -6.03 41.85
C SER A 213 2.74 -6.67 41.31
N VAL A 214 1.64 -6.63 42.11
CA VAL A 214 0.33 -7.12 41.68
C VAL A 214 -0.16 -6.34 40.43
N ALA A 215 0.00 -5.02 40.45
CA ALA A 215 -0.42 -4.18 39.30
C ALA A 215 0.36 -4.53 38.02
N MET A 216 1.68 -4.79 38.13
CA MET A 216 2.51 -5.20 36.99
C MET A 216 2.09 -6.58 36.46
N LEU A 217 1.88 -7.56 37.34
CA LEU A 217 1.42 -8.89 36.95
C LEU A 217 0.03 -8.85 36.31
N THR A 218 -0.86 -7.98 36.79
CA THR A 218 -2.19 -7.78 36.24
C THR A 218 -2.12 -7.20 34.83
N LYS A 219 -1.19 -6.27 34.57
CA LYS A 219 -0.95 -5.78 33.19
C LYS A 219 -0.42 -6.88 32.27
N ASN A 220 0.49 -7.73 32.75
CA ASN A 220 0.99 -8.86 31.98
C ASN A 220 -0.13 -9.85 31.63
N LEU A 221 -1.04 -10.08 32.59
CA LEU A 221 -2.25 -10.89 32.34
C LEU A 221 -3.15 -10.27 31.29
N GLU A 222 -3.34 -8.96 31.32
CA GLU A 222 -4.13 -8.24 30.30
C GLU A 222 -3.57 -8.44 28.89
N PHE A 223 -2.25 -8.34 28.72
CA PHE A 223 -1.60 -8.65 27.43
C PHE A 223 -1.83 -10.11 27.00
N ALA A 224 -1.71 -11.07 27.93
CA ALA A 224 -1.97 -12.47 27.59
C ALA A 224 -3.42 -12.69 27.16
N ARG A 225 -4.38 -12.03 27.81
CA ARG A 225 -5.79 -12.05 27.41
C ARG A 225 -5.99 -11.46 26.02
N GLN A 226 -5.34 -10.35 25.73
CA GLN A 226 -5.40 -9.71 24.41
C GLN A 226 -4.86 -10.65 23.32
N ASN A 227 -3.75 -11.34 23.55
CA ASN A 227 -3.18 -12.31 22.61
C ASN A 227 -4.16 -13.45 22.32
N VAL A 228 -4.83 -13.97 23.36
CA VAL A 228 -5.88 -15.00 23.16
C VAL A 228 -7.10 -14.42 22.43
N GLN A 229 -7.48 -13.18 22.69
CA GLN A 229 -8.58 -12.51 21.96
C GLN A 229 -8.25 -12.31 20.49
N ASN A 230 -6.98 -12.04 20.14
CA ASN A 230 -6.52 -11.89 18.76
C ASN A 230 -6.62 -13.19 17.94
N LEU A 231 -6.80 -14.35 18.58
CA LEU A 231 -7.11 -15.61 17.91
C LEU A 231 -8.49 -15.57 17.22
N LEU A 232 -9.39 -14.71 17.66
CA LEU A 232 -10.63 -14.42 16.95
C LEU A 232 -10.40 -13.20 16.04
N VAL A 233 -9.99 -13.48 14.80
CA VAL A 233 -9.70 -12.44 13.81
C VAL A 233 -11.00 -11.74 13.43
N ARG A 234 -10.99 -10.42 13.52
CA ARG A 234 -12.15 -9.56 13.23
C ARG A 234 -11.84 -8.57 12.10
N ALA A 235 -12.88 -8.14 11.40
CA ALA A 235 -12.76 -7.10 10.39
C ALA A 235 -12.36 -5.76 11.03
N PRO A 236 -11.23 -5.13 10.64
CA PRO A 236 -10.82 -3.83 11.18
C PRO A 236 -11.65 -2.67 10.64
N VAL A 237 -12.28 -2.85 9.47
CA VAL A 237 -13.14 -1.88 8.80
C VAL A 237 -14.34 -2.58 8.16
N SER A 238 -15.39 -1.82 7.84
CA SER A 238 -16.51 -2.34 7.04
C SER A 238 -16.15 -2.29 5.55
N GLY A 239 -16.49 -3.34 4.79
CA GLY A 239 -16.20 -3.44 3.36
C GLY A 239 -16.42 -4.83 2.79
N TYR A 240 -16.02 -5.01 1.52
CA TYR A 240 -16.09 -6.32 0.87
C TYR A 240 -14.81 -7.11 1.10
N LEU A 241 -14.92 -8.34 1.57
CA LEU A 241 -13.81 -9.28 1.74
C LEU A 241 -13.38 -9.79 0.36
N SER A 242 -12.52 -9.03 -0.32
CA SER A 242 -12.21 -9.22 -1.73
C SER A 242 -11.22 -10.36 -2.00
N GLU A 243 -10.39 -10.66 -1.02
CA GLU A 243 -9.48 -11.80 -1.02
C GLU A 243 -9.49 -12.42 0.37
N PHE A 244 -9.65 -13.75 0.45
CA PHE A 244 -9.68 -14.44 1.73
C PHE A 244 -9.26 -15.90 1.56
N ASN A 245 -7.97 -16.14 1.69
CA ASN A 245 -7.33 -17.43 1.46
C ASN A 245 -7.09 -18.14 2.79
N VAL A 246 -8.14 -18.70 3.36
CA VAL A 246 -8.11 -19.41 4.65
C VAL A 246 -8.95 -20.66 4.57
N GLU A 247 -8.37 -21.80 4.99
CA GLU A 247 -9.06 -23.07 5.06
C GLU A 247 -9.01 -23.66 6.47
N ALA A 248 -10.10 -24.31 6.89
CA ALA A 248 -10.17 -24.95 8.19
C ALA A 248 -9.12 -26.04 8.33
N GLY A 249 -8.43 -26.08 9.46
CA GLY A 249 -7.33 -27.01 9.72
C GLY A 249 -5.94 -26.53 9.33
N GLU A 250 -5.82 -25.44 8.56
CA GLU A 250 -4.56 -24.85 8.15
C GLU A 250 -3.85 -24.15 9.33
N SER A 251 -2.51 -24.18 9.34
CA SER A 251 -1.71 -23.43 10.31
C SER A 251 -1.25 -22.12 9.71
N ARG A 252 -1.43 -21.02 10.46
CA ARG A 252 -1.01 -19.67 10.09
C ARG A 252 0.02 -19.13 11.06
N SER A 253 1.09 -18.56 10.53
CA SER A 253 2.12 -17.89 11.32
C SER A 253 1.77 -16.42 11.58
N PRO A 254 2.26 -15.82 12.66
CA PRO A 254 2.14 -14.39 12.90
C PRO A 254 2.69 -13.58 11.70
N GLY A 255 2.00 -12.52 11.31
CA GLY A 255 2.36 -11.66 10.16
C GLY A 255 1.99 -12.23 8.79
N SER A 256 1.47 -13.47 8.69
CA SER A 256 1.00 -14.02 7.42
C SER A 256 -0.29 -13.35 6.98
N ARG A 257 -0.39 -13.03 5.68
CA ARG A 257 -1.60 -12.43 5.10
C ARG A 257 -2.68 -13.47 4.93
N MET A 258 -3.88 -13.18 5.43
CA MET A 258 -5.07 -14.01 5.23
C MET A 258 -5.99 -13.50 4.15
N GLY A 259 -6.00 -12.18 3.94
CA GLY A 259 -6.91 -11.59 2.97
C GLY A 259 -6.85 -10.07 2.94
N GLN A 260 -7.88 -9.47 2.34
CA GLN A 260 -8.02 -8.01 2.28
C GLN A 260 -9.49 -7.59 2.23
N ILE A 261 -9.77 -6.43 2.79
CA ILE A 261 -11.09 -5.79 2.76
C ILE A 261 -11.00 -4.52 1.91
N ASP A 262 -11.87 -4.44 0.91
CA ASP A 262 -12.01 -3.26 0.06
C ASP A 262 -13.14 -2.38 0.58
N ILE A 263 -12.84 -1.10 0.78
CA ILE A 263 -13.83 -0.12 1.23
C ILE A 263 -14.64 0.32 0.01
N PRO A 264 -16.00 0.16 0.01
CA PRO A 264 -16.81 0.30 -1.19
C PRO A 264 -17.07 1.75 -1.64
N ASP A 265 -16.79 2.76 -0.82
CA ASP A 265 -17.30 4.12 -1.03
C ASP A 265 -16.55 4.90 -2.11
N LYS A 266 -15.34 4.48 -2.48
CA LYS A 266 -14.53 5.20 -3.47
C LYS A 266 -13.72 4.24 -4.34
N TYR A 267 -13.87 4.43 -5.64
CA TYR A 267 -13.12 3.68 -6.64
C TYR A 267 -12.17 4.60 -7.40
N LYS A 268 -11.07 4.03 -7.88
CA LYS A 268 -10.14 4.64 -8.82
C LYS A 268 -9.99 3.74 -10.04
N LEU A 269 -9.61 4.32 -11.14
CA LEU A 269 -9.26 3.59 -12.35
C LEU A 269 -7.73 3.55 -12.46
N VAL A 270 -7.19 2.37 -12.74
CA VAL A 270 -5.75 2.16 -12.92
C VAL A 270 -5.51 1.64 -14.32
N ALA A 271 -4.72 2.38 -15.11
CA ALA A 271 -4.31 2.00 -16.45
C ALA A 271 -2.80 1.82 -16.53
N SER A 272 -2.37 0.83 -17.34
CA SER A 272 -0.97 0.65 -17.71
C SER A 272 -0.71 1.39 -19.02
N VAL A 273 0.34 2.21 -19.06
CA VAL A 273 0.71 3.06 -20.18
C VAL A 273 2.15 2.76 -20.57
N ASP A 274 2.44 2.77 -21.86
CA ASP A 274 3.78 2.58 -22.42
C ASP A 274 4.76 3.65 -21.92
N GLU A 275 5.99 3.25 -21.58
CA GLU A 275 7.06 4.12 -21.06
C GLU A 275 7.31 5.34 -21.97
N PHE A 276 7.09 5.23 -23.27
CA PHE A 276 7.24 6.33 -24.24
C PHE A 276 6.48 7.60 -23.81
N TYR A 277 5.34 7.43 -23.15
CA TYR A 277 4.51 8.55 -22.70
C TYR A 277 4.85 9.10 -21.32
N LEU A 278 5.81 8.49 -20.58
CA LEU A 278 6.10 8.86 -19.20
C LEU A 278 6.49 10.33 -19.02
N SER A 279 7.29 10.87 -19.96
CA SER A 279 7.72 12.28 -19.90
C SER A 279 6.63 13.27 -20.29
N ARG A 280 5.52 12.80 -20.87
CA ARG A 280 4.45 13.62 -21.46
C ARG A 280 3.19 13.62 -20.62
N VAL A 281 3.04 12.65 -19.71
CA VAL A 281 1.86 12.53 -18.85
C VAL A 281 2.12 13.14 -17.50
N THR A 282 1.22 14.03 -17.06
CA THR A 282 1.29 14.69 -15.78
C THR A 282 -0.02 14.58 -15.01
N THR A 283 0.03 14.77 -13.70
CA THR A 283 -1.16 14.86 -12.87
C THR A 283 -2.03 16.04 -13.26
N GLY A 284 -3.34 15.88 -13.21
CA GLY A 284 -4.30 16.90 -13.64
C GLY A 284 -4.74 16.78 -15.09
N MET A 285 -4.08 15.97 -15.93
CA MET A 285 -4.55 15.69 -17.29
C MET A 285 -5.93 15.03 -17.31
N GLN A 286 -6.70 15.32 -18.35
CA GLN A 286 -8.07 14.84 -18.48
C GLN A 286 -8.14 13.63 -19.41
N ALA A 287 -9.05 12.72 -19.09
CA ALA A 287 -9.38 11.58 -19.90
C ALA A 287 -10.90 11.42 -19.97
N ASN A 288 -11.42 10.98 -21.11
CA ASN A 288 -12.81 10.62 -21.29
C ASN A 288 -12.95 9.11 -21.22
N ALA A 289 -13.89 8.61 -20.44
CA ALA A 289 -14.16 7.18 -20.29
C ALA A 289 -15.65 6.89 -20.46
N SER A 290 -15.98 5.71 -20.99
CA SER A 290 -17.35 5.22 -21.02
C SER A 290 -17.53 4.21 -19.87
N VAL A 291 -18.25 4.61 -18.83
CA VAL A 291 -18.58 3.78 -17.68
C VAL A 291 -20.07 3.46 -17.70
N ASN A 292 -20.45 2.18 -17.86
CA ASN A 292 -21.85 1.74 -17.95
C ASN A 292 -22.69 2.51 -19.00
N GLN A 293 -22.08 2.85 -20.17
CA GLN A 293 -22.67 3.64 -21.26
C GLN A 293 -22.85 5.15 -20.95
N GLU A 294 -22.35 5.64 -19.85
CA GLU A 294 -22.27 7.06 -19.55
C GLU A 294 -20.85 7.57 -19.83
N GLU A 295 -20.75 8.73 -20.49
CA GLU A 295 -19.47 9.40 -20.67
C GLU A 295 -19.09 10.14 -19.39
N VAL A 296 -17.92 9.79 -18.84
CA VAL A 296 -17.40 10.35 -17.60
C VAL A 296 -16.05 10.98 -17.87
N GLN A 297 -15.88 12.21 -17.44
CA GLN A 297 -14.60 12.89 -17.47
C GLN A 297 -13.78 12.53 -16.25
N LEU A 298 -12.60 11.98 -16.47
CA LEU A 298 -11.64 11.54 -15.47
C LEU A 298 -10.48 12.51 -15.41
N THR A 299 -9.84 12.57 -14.24
CA THR A 299 -8.60 13.34 -14.04
C THR A 299 -7.50 12.41 -13.56
N VAL A 300 -6.31 12.54 -14.13
CA VAL A 300 -5.10 11.83 -13.67
C VAL A 300 -4.77 12.32 -12.26
N SER A 301 -4.96 11.46 -11.27
CA SER A 301 -4.68 11.77 -9.87
C SER A 301 -3.24 11.45 -9.48
N ARG A 302 -2.65 10.42 -10.12
CA ARG A 302 -1.30 9.97 -9.81
C ARG A 302 -0.64 9.33 -11.03
N VAL A 303 0.65 9.62 -11.19
CA VAL A 303 1.56 8.96 -12.13
C VAL A 303 2.56 8.14 -11.30
N ASP A 304 2.53 6.82 -11.40
CA ASP A 304 3.57 5.96 -10.81
C ASP A 304 4.71 5.85 -11.82
N SER A 305 5.81 6.54 -11.56
CA SER A 305 6.98 6.60 -12.45
C SER A 305 7.82 5.32 -12.47
N ARG A 306 7.43 4.30 -11.69
CA ARG A 306 8.10 3.00 -11.72
C ARG A 306 7.70 2.22 -12.97
N VAL A 307 8.66 2.01 -13.85
CA VAL A 307 8.46 1.24 -15.08
C VAL A 307 8.68 -0.25 -14.80
N VAL A 308 7.70 -1.07 -15.18
CA VAL A 308 7.75 -2.52 -15.13
C VAL A 308 7.25 -3.05 -16.47
N ASN A 309 8.02 -3.91 -17.13
CA ASN A 309 7.70 -4.46 -18.46
C ASN A 309 7.40 -3.36 -19.51
N ASN A 310 8.22 -2.30 -19.55
CA ASN A 310 8.06 -1.13 -20.44
C ASN A 310 6.74 -0.36 -20.24
N GLN A 311 6.10 -0.50 -19.08
CA GLN A 311 4.86 0.19 -18.75
C GLN A 311 4.95 0.84 -17.38
N PHE A 312 4.30 1.98 -17.22
CA PHE A 312 4.05 2.65 -15.95
C PHE A 312 2.54 2.73 -15.68
N GLN A 313 2.15 3.00 -14.44
CA GLN A 313 0.75 3.03 -14.04
C GLN A 313 0.24 4.47 -13.88
N LEU A 314 -0.97 4.71 -14.38
CA LEU A 314 -1.73 5.92 -14.15
C LEU A 314 -2.95 5.60 -13.29
N GLU A 315 -3.17 6.43 -12.28
CA GLU A 315 -4.39 6.41 -11.48
C GLU A 315 -5.28 7.58 -11.87
N PHE A 316 -6.56 7.30 -12.07
CA PHE A 316 -7.57 8.30 -12.37
C PHE A 316 -8.60 8.34 -11.25
N THR A 317 -9.03 9.54 -10.90
CA THR A 317 -10.17 9.73 -9.99
C THR A 317 -11.47 9.53 -10.78
N LEU A 318 -12.34 8.69 -10.25
CA LEU A 318 -13.71 8.51 -10.75
C LEU A 318 -14.62 9.48 -9.98
N PRO A 319 -15.13 10.56 -10.58
CA PRO A 319 -16.00 11.50 -9.90
C PRO A 319 -17.42 10.92 -9.73
N GLY A 320 -18.06 11.21 -8.59
CA GLY A 320 -19.44 10.78 -8.33
C GLY A 320 -19.61 9.33 -7.86
N GLU A 321 -20.86 8.95 -7.64
CA GLU A 321 -21.25 7.57 -7.26
C GLU A 321 -21.61 6.78 -8.51
N HIS A 322 -20.67 6.07 -9.08
CA HIS A 322 -20.95 5.14 -10.18
C HIS A 322 -21.04 3.71 -9.64
N LYS A 323 -22.03 2.96 -10.12
CA LYS A 323 -22.20 1.53 -9.80
C LYS A 323 -21.15 0.71 -10.57
N VAL A 324 -19.92 0.76 -10.11
CA VAL A 324 -18.81 -0.02 -10.68
C VAL A 324 -18.43 -1.18 -9.76
N LYS A 325 -17.87 -2.24 -10.33
CA LYS A 325 -17.37 -3.38 -9.58
C LYS A 325 -15.85 -3.45 -9.68
N ARG A 326 -15.19 -3.88 -8.61
CA ARG A 326 -13.76 -4.18 -8.62
C ARG A 326 -13.41 -5.10 -9.80
N GLY A 327 -12.33 -4.81 -10.51
CA GLY A 327 -11.86 -5.58 -11.65
C GLY A 327 -12.60 -5.31 -12.96
N GLN A 328 -13.66 -4.48 -12.94
CA GLN A 328 -14.33 -4.05 -14.18
C GLN A 328 -13.32 -3.29 -15.05
N SER A 329 -13.25 -3.66 -16.33
CA SER A 329 -12.43 -2.95 -17.29
C SER A 329 -13.21 -1.80 -17.93
N VAL A 330 -12.55 -0.65 -18.04
CA VAL A 330 -13.10 0.57 -18.63
C VAL A 330 -12.15 1.06 -19.71
N ASN A 331 -12.65 1.32 -20.90
CA ASN A 331 -11.89 1.96 -21.96
C ASN A 331 -11.95 3.47 -21.75
N LEU A 332 -10.79 4.12 -21.83
CA LEU A 332 -10.66 5.55 -21.70
C LEU A 332 -9.72 6.13 -22.74
N THR A 333 -9.91 7.40 -23.05
CA THR A 333 -9.06 8.16 -23.95
C THR A 333 -8.43 9.30 -23.17
N LEU A 334 -7.10 9.22 -22.95
CA LEU A 334 -6.32 10.24 -22.26
C LEU A 334 -5.91 11.32 -23.27
N GLN A 335 -6.18 12.58 -22.96
CA GLN A 335 -5.80 13.74 -23.75
C GLN A 335 -4.37 14.15 -23.39
N LEU A 336 -3.45 14.15 -24.37
CA LEU A 336 -2.05 14.52 -24.16
C LEU A 336 -1.78 16.01 -24.37
N GLU A 337 -2.69 16.72 -25.05
CA GLU A 337 -2.63 18.17 -25.26
C GLU A 337 -3.92 18.82 -24.75
N ALA A 338 -3.79 19.97 -24.13
CA ALA A 338 -4.94 20.73 -23.64
C ALA A 338 -5.69 21.46 -24.77
N GLU A 339 -4.97 21.85 -25.83
CA GLU A 339 -5.53 22.66 -26.95
C GLU A 339 -5.71 21.82 -28.19
N GLN A 340 -6.83 22.06 -28.87
CA GLN A 340 -7.11 21.54 -30.17
C GLN A 340 -6.44 22.44 -31.23
N ARG A 341 -5.80 21.85 -32.21
CA ARG A 341 -5.20 22.57 -33.31
C ARG A 341 -5.73 22.08 -34.64
N ALA A 342 -5.82 22.98 -35.61
CA ALA A 342 -6.18 22.62 -36.98
C ALA A 342 -5.02 21.84 -37.63
N ALA A 343 -5.29 20.64 -38.08
CA ALA A 343 -4.33 19.76 -38.74
C ALA A 343 -5.01 19.06 -39.91
N LEU A 344 -4.20 18.65 -40.91
CA LEU A 344 -4.65 17.70 -41.92
C LEU A 344 -4.71 16.33 -41.33
N VAL A 345 -5.85 15.67 -41.40
CA VAL A 345 -6.08 14.38 -40.73
C VAL A 345 -6.60 13.32 -41.68
N LEU A 346 -6.22 12.07 -41.36
CA LEU A 346 -6.79 10.87 -41.98
C LEU A 346 -7.30 9.92 -40.86
N PRO A 347 -8.38 9.18 -41.12
CA PRO A 347 -8.78 8.09 -40.23
C PRO A 347 -7.67 7.03 -40.09
N ARG A 348 -7.48 6.49 -38.92
CA ARG A 348 -6.55 5.36 -38.69
C ARG A 348 -7.10 4.11 -39.36
N GLY A 349 -6.21 3.33 -39.98
CA GLY A 349 -6.56 2.08 -40.66
C GLY A 349 -5.38 1.13 -40.77
N ALA A 350 -5.62 -0.03 -41.38
CA ALA A 350 -4.61 -1.07 -41.57
C ALA A 350 -3.39 -0.60 -42.36
N TYR A 351 -3.58 0.39 -43.26
CA TYR A 351 -2.53 1.00 -44.08
C TYR A 351 -1.32 1.51 -43.25
N LEU A 352 -1.55 1.99 -42.02
CA LEU A 352 -0.48 2.50 -41.16
C LEU A 352 0.50 1.40 -40.73
N THR A 353 -0.01 0.19 -40.47
CA THR A 353 0.81 -0.96 -40.09
C THR A 353 1.56 -1.50 -41.32
N ASP A 354 0.89 -1.61 -42.46
CA ASP A 354 1.43 -2.24 -43.66
C ASP A 354 2.47 -1.34 -44.38
N SER A 355 2.34 0.00 -44.30
CA SER A 355 3.31 0.96 -44.85
C SER A 355 4.37 1.41 -43.84
N ALA A 356 4.31 0.94 -42.60
CA ALA A 356 5.09 1.49 -41.46
C ALA A 356 5.00 3.04 -41.37
N GLY A 357 3.91 3.63 -41.84
CA GLY A 357 3.69 5.07 -41.84
C GLY A 357 4.54 5.88 -42.81
N GLN A 358 5.22 5.25 -43.78
CA GLN A 358 6.14 5.94 -44.69
C GLN A 358 5.49 6.40 -45.98
N TYR A 359 4.45 5.73 -46.43
CA TYR A 359 3.75 6.04 -47.67
C TYR A 359 2.25 5.71 -47.61
N VAL A 360 1.49 6.34 -48.46
CA VAL A 360 0.08 6.03 -48.70
C VAL A 360 -0.20 5.95 -50.22
N TYR A 361 -1.34 5.34 -50.56
CA TYR A 361 -1.82 5.35 -51.93
C TYR A 361 -2.89 6.42 -52.09
N VAL A 362 -2.60 7.44 -52.94
CA VAL A 362 -3.51 8.54 -53.29
C VAL A 362 -4.25 8.17 -54.54
N LEU A 363 -5.58 8.17 -54.49
CA LEU A 363 -6.46 7.86 -55.60
C LEU A 363 -6.75 9.13 -56.40
N ASP A 364 -6.38 9.14 -57.70
CA ASP A 364 -6.80 10.16 -58.62
C ASP A 364 -8.24 9.90 -59.07
N SER A 365 -9.15 10.78 -58.68
CA SER A 365 -10.59 10.65 -58.97
C SER A 365 -10.94 10.73 -60.45
N GLN A 366 -10.05 11.25 -61.30
CA GLN A 366 -10.29 11.37 -62.74
C GLN A 366 -9.82 10.14 -63.49
N THR A 367 -8.72 9.55 -63.08
CA THR A 367 -8.11 8.42 -63.84
C THR A 367 -8.39 7.07 -63.18
N ALA A 368 -8.98 7.07 -61.96
CA ALA A 368 -9.17 5.87 -61.12
C ALA A 368 -7.87 5.09 -60.84
N VAL A 369 -6.73 5.76 -60.86
CA VAL A 369 -5.40 5.20 -60.58
C VAL A 369 -4.94 5.67 -59.20
N ALA A 370 -4.55 4.73 -58.34
CA ALA A 370 -3.92 5.08 -57.06
C ALA A 370 -2.39 5.04 -57.20
N ARG A 371 -1.73 6.12 -56.73
CA ARG A 371 -0.28 6.26 -56.78
C ARG A 371 0.31 6.24 -55.39
N LYS A 372 1.44 5.54 -55.25
CA LYS A 372 2.23 5.52 -54.05
C LYS A 372 2.88 6.86 -53.77
N GLN A 373 2.58 7.50 -52.66
CA GLN A 373 3.07 8.81 -52.25
C GLN A 373 3.70 8.76 -50.88
N ALA A 374 4.92 9.24 -50.75
CA ALA A 374 5.60 9.33 -49.46
C ALA A 374 4.92 10.38 -48.58
N VAL A 375 4.72 10.07 -47.33
CA VAL A 375 4.09 10.95 -46.34
C VAL A 375 4.90 11.01 -45.04
N THR A 376 4.80 12.14 -44.37
CA THR A 376 5.27 12.29 -43.02
C THR A 376 4.07 12.41 -42.10
N LEU A 377 3.96 11.43 -41.21
CA LEU A 377 2.90 11.39 -40.20
C LEU A 377 3.29 12.19 -38.99
N GLY A 378 2.34 12.85 -38.35
CA GLY A 378 2.51 13.62 -37.13
C GLY A 378 1.89 12.95 -35.91
N LYS A 379 1.24 13.76 -35.10
CA LYS A 379 0.55 13.32 -33.88
C LYS A 379 -0.67 12.46 -34.21
N GLN A 380 -1.09 11.65 -33.24
CA GLN A 380 -2.22 10.76 -33.43
C GLN A 380 -3.26 10.94 -32.34
N SER A 381 -4.51 10.72 -32.69
CA SER A 381 -5.61 10.57 -31.73
C SER A 381 -6.12 9.13 -31.73
N ALA A 382 -7.16 8.84 -30.95
CA ALA A 382 -7.77 7.51 -30.91
C ALA A 382 -8.21 7.02 -32.33
N ASN A 383 -8.74 7.91 -33.17
CA ASN A 383 -9.37 7.57 -34.44
C ASN A 383 -8.68 8.19 -35.68
N GLN A 384 -7.80 9.16 -35.52
CA GLN A 384 -7.22 9.95 -36.59
C GLN A 384 -5.70 10.09 -36.42
N ILE A 385 -5.01 10.35 -37.55
CA ILE A 385 -3.59 10.64 -37.58
C ILE A 385 -3.35 11.93 -38.39
N GLU A 386 -2.43 12.73 -37.88
CA GLU A 386 -2.02 13.97 -38.54
C GLU A 386 -1.08 13.70 -39.71
N ILE A 387 -1.28 14.45 -40.77
CA ILE A 387 -0.39 14.50 -41.91
C ILE A 387 0.40 15.80 -41.84
N VAL A 388 1.70 15.68 -41.66
CA VAL A 388 2.63 16.84 -41.59
C VAL A 388 3.04 17.29 -42.98
N SER A 389 3.28 16.33 -43.90
CA SER A 389 3.65 16.61 -45.30
C SER A 389 3.35 15.43 -46.20
N GLY A 390 3.24 15.72 -47.49
CA GLY A 390 3.04 14.70 -48.54
C GLY A 390 1.60 14.59 -49.05
N LEU A 391 0.62 15.26 -48.43
CA LEU A 391 -0.78 15.28 -48.89
C LEU A 391 -1.37 16.67 -48.76
N GLU A 392 -2.40 16.95 -49.55
CA GLU A 392 -3.21 18.17 -49.49
C GLU A 392 -4.64 17.89 -49.06
N ALA A 393 -5.34 18.95 -48.60
CA ALA A 393 -6.74 18.82 -48.24
C ALA A 393 -7.58 18.48 -49.46
N GLY A 394 -8.37 17.42 -49.41
CA GLY A 394 -9.15 16.91 -50.52
C GLY A 394 -8.59 15.66 -51.20
N ASP A 395 -7.34 15.30 -50.94
CA ASP A 395 -6.75 14.06 -51.45
C ASP A 395 -7.52 12.84 -50.94
N GLN A 396 -7.82 11.91 -51.85
CA GLN A 396 -8.48 10.66 -51.50
C GLN A 396 -7.43 9.55 -51.33
N VAL A 397 -7.37 8.98 -50.14
CA VAL A 397 -6.35 8.01 -49.75
C VAL A 397 -7.00 6.66 -49.43
N ILE A 398 -6.34 5.57 -49.82
CA ILE A 398 -6.74 4.21 -49.47
C ILE A 398 -6.34 3.95 -48.04
N ILE A 399 -7.31 3.61 -47.16
CA ILE A 399 -7.10 3.36 -45.72
C ILE A 399 -7.22 1.88 -45.32
N SER A 400 -7.59 1.01 -46.29
CA SER A 400 -7.59 -0.46 -46.08
C SER A 400 -6.17 -1.04 -46.07
N SER A 401 -6.05 -2.37 -45.85
CA SER A 401 -4.75 -3.06 -45.85
C SER A 401 -4.03 -2.98 -47.20
N TYR A 402 -2.73 -2.77 -47.16
CA TYR A 402 -1.84 -2.71 -48.33
C TYR A 402 -1.13 -4.04 -48.63
N ARG A 403 -1.40 -5.11 -47.92
CA ARG A 403 -0.66 -6.39 -48.02
C ARG A 403 -0.65 -6.96 -49.43
N ASP A 404 -1.75 -6.83 -50.14
CA ASP A 404 -1.89 -7.44 -51.46
C ASP A 404 -1.19 -6.63 -52.58
N PHE A 405 -0.81 -5.37 -52.30
CA PHE A 405 -0.25 -4.45 -53.30
C PHE A 405 0.89 -3.57 -52.79
N ALA A 406 1.51 -3.91 -51.66
CA ALA A 406 2.58 -3.09 -51.05
C ALA A 406 3.79 -2.83 -51.94
N GLN A 407 4.02 -3.69 -52.96
CA GLN A 407 5.13 -3.57 -53.93
C GLN A 407 4.78 -2.80 -55.21
N ALA A 408 3.50 -2.50 -55.46
CA ALA A 408 3.10 -1.79 -56.63
C ALA A 408 3.33 -0.28 -56.49
N ASP A 409 3.80 0.39 -57.53
CA ASP A 409 3.92 1.86 -57.57
C ASP A 409 2.60 2.53 -57.97
N THR A 410 1.77 1.82 -58.74
CA THR A 410 0.45 2.26 -59.16
C THR A 410 -0.57 1.13 -59.14
N ILE A 411 -1.81 1.42 -58.76
CA ILE A 411 -2.95 0.50 -58.73
C ILE A 411 -4.00 1.05 -59.68
N GLN A 412 -4.53 0.21 -60.58
CA GLN A 412 -5.55 0.56 -61.55
C GLN A 412 -6.80 -0.28 -61.37
#